data_15eb26d114f38cd45976645ecfb2c5ad
#
_entry.id   15eb26d114f38cd45976645ecfb2c5ad
#
_cell.length_a   1.000
_cell.length_b   1.000
_cell.length_c   1.000
_cell.angle_alpha   90.00
_cell.angle_beta   90.00
_cell.angle_gamma   90.00
#
_symmetry.space_group_name_H-M   'P 1'
#
loop_
_entity.id
_entity.type
_entity.pdbx_description
1 polymer ?
#
loop_
_entity_poly.entity_id
_entity_poly.type
_entity_poly.pdbx_seq_one_letter_code
_entity_poly.pdbx_strand_id
1 'polypeptide(L)'
;MWTRKHREIYKRVGGRYPSDLTDAEWARLVPLIPPGKPGGRPRTTDMRAAMNAILYLLRTGCPWRYLPRDGFPPRSTVYNIFRSFQREGVWEAIWADLHMELREELGREASPSAAIIDSQSLKSAEKGAVTTGWWATTPARR
;
A
#
# COMPACT_ATOMS: atom_id res chain seq x y z
N MET A 1 13.33 6.90 24.14
CA MET A 1 12.08 7.25 24.88
C MET A 1 11.32 8.32 24.10
N TRP A 2 10.00 8.18 23.89
CA TRP A 2 9.16 9.15 23.20
C TRP A 2 9.04 10.43 24.04
N THR A 3 9.54 11.55 23.52
CA THR A 3 9.44 12.85 24.17
C THR A 3 8.11 13.52 23.83
N ARG A 4 7.73 14.57 24.60
CA ARG A 4 6.56 15.40 24.31
C ARG A 4 6.64 16.00 22.90
N LYS A 5 7.84 16.42 22.47
CA LYS A 5 8.09 16.96 21.12
C LYS A 5 7.77 15.92 20.03
N HIS A 6 8.14 14.65 20.22
CA HIS A 6 7.77 13.59 19.30
C HIS A 6 6.26 13.40 19.22
N ARG A 7 5.56 13.46 20.34
CA ARG A 7 4.09 13.34 20.37
C ARG A 7 3.41 14.47 19.60
N GLU A 8 3.89 15.70 19.70
CA GLU A 8 3.32 16.85 18.97
C GLU A 8 3.56 16.70 17.44
N ILE A 9 4.79 16.34 17.04
CA ILE A 9 5.14 16.15 15.62
C ILE A 9 4.28 15.04 14.98
N TYR A 10 4.03 13.95 15.71
CA TYR A 10 3.27 12.80 15.20
C TYR A 10 1.79 12.82 15.58
N LYS A 11 1.32 13.92 16.18
CA LYS A 11 -0.09 14.10 16.46
C LYS A 11 -0.85 14.31 15.17
N ARG A 12 -1.50 13.25 14.69
CA ARG A 12 -2.40 13.36 13.54
C ARG A 12 -3.66 14.12 13.95
N VAL A 13 -3.90 15.23 13.29
CA VAL A 13 -5.11 16.03 13.46
C VAL A 13 -6.01 15.72 12.27
N GLY A 14 -7.16 15.14 12.51
CA GLY A 14 -8.17 14.81 11.50
C GLY A 14 -8.33 13.30 11.27
N GLY A 15 -9.51 12.95 10.75
CA GLY A 15 -9.90 11.58 10.49
C GLY A 15 -10.55 10.85 11.67
N ARG A 16 -11.28 9.79 11.36
CA ARG A 16 -11.93 8.91 12.34
C ARG A 16 -10.93 7.92 12.94
N TYR A 17 -9.97 7.50 12.13
CA TYR A 17 -8.95 6.53 12.51
C TYR A 17 -7.54 7.15 12.38
N PRO A 18 -6.59 6.70 13.22
CA PRO A 18 -5.20 7.17 13.12
C PRO A 18 -4.51 6.86 11.79
N SER A 19 -5.10 5.97 10.99
CA SER A 19 -4.64 5.60 9.65
C SER A 19 -5.23 6.47 8.54
N ASP A 20 -6.19 7.34 8.85
CA ASP A 20 -6.83 8.18 7.85
C ASP A 20 -5.84 9.23 7.30
N LEU A 21 -5.94 9.48 6.00
CA LEU A 21 -5.14 10.49 5.33
C LEU A 21 -5.51 11.90 5.79
N THR A 22 -4.52 12.68 6.13
CA THR A 22 -4.66 14.13 6.30
C THR A 22 -4.96 14.79 4.94
N ASP A 23 -5.40 16.04 4.95
CA ASP A 23 -5.68 16.75 3.71
C ASP A 23 -4.42 16.94 2.85
N ALA A 24 -3.26 17.16 3.49
CA ALA A 24 -1.98 17.28 2.80
C ALA A 24 -1.54 15.95 2.17
N GLU A 25 -1.65 14.83 2.90
CA GLU A 25 -1.36 13.49 2.36
C GLU A 25 -2.31 13.13 1.21
N TRP A 26 -3.59 13.46 1.35
CA TRP A 26 -4.58 13.24 0.29
C TRP A 26 -4.27 14.06 -0.97
N ALA A 27 -3.91 15.34 -0.80
CA ALA A 27 -3.56 16.22 -1.93
C ALA A 27 -2.38 15.68 -2.76
N ARG A 28 -1.39 15.05 -2.11
CA ARG A 28 -0.27 14.38 -2.79
C ARG A 28 -0.70 13.11 -3.52
N LEU A 29 -1.64 12.37 -2.97
CA LEU A 29 -2.08 11.08 -3.51
C LEU A 29 -3.05 11.22 -4.68
N VAL A 30 -3.91 12.23 -4.68
CA VAL A 30 -4.95 12.44 -5.70
C VAL A 30 -4.43 12.36 -7.13
N PRO A 31 -3.34 13.04 -7.52
CA PRO A 31 -2.86 13.03 -8.91
C PRO A 31 -2.37 11.65 -9.37
N LEU A 32 -2.01 10.77 -8.42
CA LEU A 32 -1.51 9.42 -8.70
C LEU A 32 -2.64 8.39 -8.85
N ILE A 33 -3.86 8.76 -8.45
CA ILE A 33 -5.03 7.88 -8.54
C ILE A 33 -5.60 7.92 -9.95
N PRO A 34 -5.67 6.79 -10.67
CA PRO A 34 -6.21 6.79 -12.01
C PRO A 34 -7.68 7.20 -12.02
N PRO A 35 -8.11 7.97 -13.03
CA PRO A 35 -9.50 8.35 -13.22
C PRO A 35 -10.39 7.11 -13.43
N GLY A 36 -11.70 7.29 -13.34
CA GLY A 36 -12.65 6.23 -13.72
C GLY A 36 -12.45 5.84 -15.19
N LYS A 37 -12.61 4.54 -15.47
CA LYS A 37 -12.49 4.05 -16.86
C LYS A 37 -13.54 4.69 -17.75
N PRO A 38 -13.20 5.07 -18.98
CA PRO A 38 -14.17 5.56 -19.94
C PRO A 38 -15.14 4.43 -20.33
N GLY A 39 -16.40 4.75 -20.44
CA GLY A 39 -17.45 3.77 -20.69
C GLY A 39 -17.92 3.04 -19.42
N GLY A 40 -19.19 2.67 -19.41
CA GLY A 40 -19.82 2.02 -18.27
C GLY A 40 -20.31 2.99 -17.19
N ARG A 41 -20.64 2.45 -16.02
CA ARG A 41 -21.17 3.23 -14.91
C ARG A 41 -20.10 4.16 -14.33
N PRO A 42 -20.38 5.48 -14.20
CA PRO A 42 -19.46 6.42 -13.58
C PRO A 42 -19.06 5.98 -12.16
N ARG A 43 -17.81 6.26 -11.79
CA ARG A 43 -17.33 6.01 -10.42
C ARG A 43 -17.98 7.00 -9.46
N THR A 44 -18.84 6.49 -8.58
CA THR A 44 -19.50 7.30 -7.52
C THR A 44 -18.85 7.08 -6.16
N THR A 45 -17.89 6.17 -6.05
CA THR A 45 -17.21 5.84 -4.80
C THR A 45 -16.28 6.99 -4.38
N ASP A 46 -16.38 7.41 -3.12
CA ASP A 46 -15.40 8.30 -2.51
C ASP A 46 -14.04 7.58 -2.44
N MET A 47 -13.11 8.04 -3.27
CA MET A 47 -11.78 7.43 -3.36
C MET A 47 -10.95 7.68 -2.11
N ARG A 48 -11.12 8.83 -1.44
CA ARG A 48 -10.43 9.10 -0.18
C ARG A 48 -10.86 8.13 0.90
N ALA A 49 -12.16 7.90 1.03
CA ALA A 49 -12.69 6.91 1.97
C ALA A 49 -12.23 5.49 1.62
N ALA A 50 -12.13 5.13 0.33
CA ALA A 50 -11.61 3.84 -0.10
C ALA A 50 -10.12 3.68 0.24
N MET A 51 -9.30 4.71 0.02
CA MET A 51 -7.88 4.70 0.38
C MET A 51 -7.69 4.61 1.89
N ASN A 52 -8.46 5.36 2.67
CA ASN A 52 -8.46 5.27 4.13
C ASN A 52 -8.80 3.86 4.62
N ALA A 53 -9.76 3.20 4.00
CA ALA A 53 -10.11 1.81 4.31
C ALA A 53 -8.95 0.84 4.03
N ILE A 54 -8.23 1.03 2.93
CA ILE A 54 -7.05 0.22 2.60
C ILE A 54 -5.92 0.47 3.60
N LEU A 55 -5.64 1.73 3.94
CA LEU A 55 -4.63 2.09 4.94
C LEU A 55 -4.99 1.56 6.34
N TYR A 56 -6.26 1.55 6.68
CA TYR A 56 -6.75 0.93 7.91
C TYR A 56 -6.42 -0.57 7.95
N LEU A 57 -6.69 -1.31 6.87
CA LEU A 57 -6.35 -2.73 6.76
C LEU A 57 -4.84 -2.97 6.87
N LEU A 58 -4.03 -2.16 6.18
CA LEU A 58 -2.57 -2.25 6.25
C LEU A 58 -2.04 -1.96 7.65
N ARG A 59 -2.62 -1.00 8.35
CA ARG A 59 -2.19 -0.60 9.70
C ARG A 59 -2.57 -1.60 10.77
N THR A 60 -3.77 -2.18 10.65
CA THR A 60 -4.32 -3.09 11.67
C THR A 60 -4.04 -4.56 11.39
N GLY A 61 -3.76 -4.91 10.14
CA GLY A 61 -3.63 -6.31 9.72
C GLY A 61 -4.94 -7.11 9.80
N CYS A 62 -6.09 -6.43 9.97
CA CYS A 62 -7.35 -7.14 10.11
C CYS A 62 -7.80 -7.81 8.79
N PRO A 63 -8.50 -8.93 8.87
CA PRO A 63 -9.11 -9.53 7.69
C PRO A 63 -10.14 -8.59 7.04
N TRP A 64 -10.30 -8.67 5.71
CA TRP A 64 -11.26 -7.87 4.95
C TRP A 64 -12.68 -7.90 5.54
N ARG A 65 -13.07 -9.01 6.15
CA ARG A 65 -14.38 -9.19 6.78
C ARG A 65 -14.60 -8.25 7.97
N TYR A 66 -13.51 -7.84 8.63
CA TYR A 66 -13.55 -6.99 9.82
C TYR A 66 -13.36 -5.50 9.53
N LEU A 67 -13.33 -5.13 8.24
CA LEU A 67 -13.31 -3.72 7.88
C LEU A 67 -14.56 -3.02 8.45
N PRO A 68 -14.39 -1.94 9.25
CA PRO A 68 -15.51 -1.17 9.77
C PRO A 68 -16.45 -0.71 8.67
N ARG A 69 -17.74 -0.71 8.93
CA ARG A 69 -18.76 -0.20 8.00
C ARG A 69 -18.95 1.30 8.09
N ASP A 70 -18.50 1.87 9.20
CA ASP A 70 -18.70 3.28 9.51
C ASP A 70 -17.66 4.15 8.81
N GLY A 71 -18.10 4.97 7.85
CA GLY A 71 -17.26 5.92 7.15
C GLY A 71 -16.39 5.33 6.03
N PHE A 72 -16.45 4.01 5.80
CA PHE A 72 -15.78 3.36 4.68
C PHE A 72 -16.79 2.84 3.65
N PRO A 73 -16.43 2.79 2.36
CA PRO A 73 -17.23 2.12 1.36
C PRO A 73 -17.42 0.63 1.68
N PRO A 74 -18.41 -0.05 1.08
CA PRO A 74 -18.59 -1.47 1.25
C PRO A 74 -17.29 -2.23 0.98
N ARG A 75 -16.97 -3.22 1.81
CA ARG A 75 -15.72 -4.00 1.72
C ARG A 75 -15.44 -4.58 0.34
N SER A 76 -16.51 -5.01 -0.37
CA SER A 76 -16.39 -5.54 -1.73
C SER A 76 -15.91 -4.48 -2.72
N THR A 77 -16.38 -3.24 -2.56
CA THR A 77 -15.95 -2.09 -3.37
C THR A 77 -14.49 -1.77 -3.09
N VAL A 78 -14.09 -1.69 -1.82
CA VAL A 78 -12.69 -1.44 -1.41
C VAL A 78 -11.77 -2.55 -1.92
N TYR A 79 -12.18 -3.80 -1.78
CA TYR A 79 -11.43 -4.96 -2.28
C TYR A 79 -11.25 -4.91 -3.80
N ASN A 80 -12.31 -4.60 -4.54
CA ASN A 80 -12.25 -4.50 -6.00
C ASN A 80 -11.31 -3.37 -6.45
N ILE A 81 -11.33 -2.21 -5.79
CA ILE A 81 -10.39 -1.11 -6.05
C ILE A 81 -8.96 -1.57 -5.77
N PHE A 82 -8.71 -2.16 -4.61
CA PHE A 82 -7.39 -2.69 -4.25
C PHE A 82 -6.86 -3.67 -5.30
N ARG A 83 -7.68 -4.63 -5.73
CA ARG A 83 -7.33 -5.63 -6.74
C ARG A 83 -7.13 -5.03 -8.14
N SER A 84 -7.93 -4.02 -8.50
CA SER A 84 -7.76 -3.29 -9.76
C SER A 84 -6.41 -2.58 -9.79
N PHE A 85 -6.09 -1.83 -8.74
CA PHE A 85 -4.82 -1.11 -8.60
C PHE A 85 -3.63 -2.06 -8.60
N GLN A 86 -3.76 -3.24 -7.97
CA GLN A 86 -2.71 -4.26 -8.00
C GLN A 86 -2.47 -4.78 -9.41
N ARG A 87 -3.52 -5.08 -10.16
CA ARG A 87 -3.39 -5.61 -11.54
C ARG A 87 -2.88 -4.57 -12.53
N GLU A 88 -3.16 -3.30 -12.28
CA GLU A 88 -2.81 -2.19 -13.15
C GLU A 88 -1.46 -1.56 -12.78
N GLY A 89 -0.75 -2.08 -11.78
CA GLY A 89 0.55 -1.54 -11.33
C GLY A 89 0.45 -0.17 -10.66
N VAL A 90 -0.74 0.22 -10.22
CA VAL A 90 -0.97 1.56 -9.62
C VAL A 90 -0.27 1.69 -8.28
N TRP A 91 -0.23 0.62 -7.48
CA TRP A 91 0.46 0.62 -6.19
C TRP A 91 1.95 0.86 -6.33
N GLU A 92 2.57 0.20 -7.30
CA GLU A 92 3.99 0.35 -7.62
C GLU A 92 4.30 1.76 -8.10
N ALA A 93 3.44 2.35 -8.94
CA ALA A 93 3.57 3.72 -9.42
C ALA A 93 3.45 4.74 -8.26
N ILE A 94 2.43 4.59 -7.41
CA ILE A 94 2.25 5.44 -6.22
C ILE A 94 3.47 5.34 -5.30
N TRP A 95 3.93 4.13 -5.03
CA TRP A 95 5.10 3.92 -4.16
C TRP A 95 6.36 4.57 -4.73
N ALA A 96 6.63 4.37 -6.03
CA ALA A 96 7.81 4.92 -6.69
C ALA A 96 7.82 6.46 -6.66
N ASP A 97 6.68 7.08 -6.95
CA ASP A 97 6.54 8.53 -7.01
C ASP A 97 6.72 9.17 -5.62
N LEU A 98 5.99 8.66 -4.62
CA LEU A 98 6.11 9.14 -3.24
C LEU A 98 7.51 8.88 -2.65
N HIS A 99 8.16 7.79 -3.04
CA HIS A 99 9.51 7.50 -2.59
C HIS A 99 10.54 8.46 -3.20
N MET A 100 10.41 8.80 -4.48
CA MET A 100 11.25 9.80 -5.14
C MET A 100 11.06 11.17 -4.50
N GLU A 101 9.82 11.62 -4.32
CA GLU A 101 9.50 12.90 -3.67
C GLU A 101 10.11 12.98 -2.26
N LEU A 102 9.97 11.94 -1.45
CA LEU A 102 10.55 11.89 -0.11
C LEU A 102 12.08 11.96 -0.13
N ARG A 103 12.73 11.31 -1.09
CA ARG A 103 14.19 11.37 -1.22
C ARG A 103 14.67 12.78 -1.57
N GLU A 104 13.98 13.43 -2.49
CA GLU A 104 14.28 14.82 -2.89
C GLU A 104 14.06 15.81 -1.71
N GLU A 105 12.95 15.66 -0.97
CA GLU A 105 12.70 16.44 0.25
C GLU A 105 13.82 16.28 1.31
N LEU A 106 14.45 15.09 1.35
CA LEU A 106 15.59 14.80 2.22
C LEU A 106 16.95 15.23 1.62
N GLY A 107 16.94 15.92 0.48
CA GLY A 107 18.17 16.37 -0.22
C GLY A 107 18.98 15.20 -0.80
N ARG A 108 18.33 14.09 -1.16
CA ARG A 108 18.96 12.92 -1.78
C ARG A 108 18.59 12.85 -3.26
N GLU A 109 19.41 12.13 -4.03
CA GLU A 109 19.08 11.79 -5.41
C GLU A 109 17.74 11.05 -5.49
N ALA A 110 16.87 11.41 -6.45
CA ALA A 110 15.56 10.78 -6.63
C ALA A 110 15.67 9.26 -6.80
N SER A 111 16.63 8.81 -7.61
CA SER A 111 16.95 7.39 -7.77
C SER A 111 17.91 6.89 -6.70
N PRO A 112 17.64 5.73 -6.07
CA PRO A 112 18.58 5.13 -5.14
C PRO A 112 19.85 4.66 -5.88
N SER A 113 21.01 5.03 -5.36
CA SER A 113 22.31 4.61 -5.88
C SER A 113 22.77 3.23 -5.40
N ALA A 114 22.12 2.69 -4.34
CA ALA A 114 22.44 1.40 -3.76
C ALA A 114 21.18 0.72 -3.21
N ALA A 115 21.15 -0.60 -3.26
CA ALA A 115 20.13 -1.43 -2.65
C ALA A 115 20.79 -2.48 -1.75
N ILE A 116 20.22 -2.72 -0.56
CA ILE A 116 20.63 -3.81 0.32
C ILE A 116 19.58 -4.91 0.19
N ILE A 117 20.01 -6.07 -0.30
CA ILE A 117 19.15 -7.25 -0.40
C ILE A 117 19.47 -8.13 0.82
N ASP A 118 18.48 -8.30 1.71
CA ASP A 118 18.57 -9.24 2.80
C ASP A 118 18.20 -10.63 2.30
N SER A 119 19.18 -11.54 2.29
CA SER A 119 19.00 -12.94 1.94
C SER A 119 19.00 -13.81 3.20
N GLN A 120 17.99 -13.68 4.03
CA GLN A 120 17.81 -14.60 5.15
C GLN A 120 17.35 -15.96 4.65
N SER A 121 18.15 -16.98 4.88
CA SER A 121 17.74 -18.38 4.69
C SER A 121 16.82 -18.79 5.84
N LEU A 122 15.56 -19.08 5.54
CA LEU A 122 14.67 -19.74 6.49
C LEU A 122 15.13 -21.18 6.68
N LYS A 123 15.59 -21.52 7.88
CA LYS A 123 15.81 -22.92 8.24
C LYS A 123 14.45 -23.60 8.33
N SER A 124 14.13 -24.53 7.42
CA SER A 124 12.94 -25.35 7.58
C SER A 124 13.13 -26.27 8.79
N ALA A 125 12.16 -26.30 9.68
CA ALA A 125 12.17 -27.13 10.86
C ALA A 125 11.94 -28.63 10.56
N GLU A 126 11.50 -28.96 9.35
CA GLU A 126 11.20 -30.31 8.93
C GLU A 126 12.28 -30.89 8.01
N LYS A 127 12.84 -32.00 8.45
CA LYS A 127 13.74 -32.83 7.66
C LYS A 127 12.96 -33.45 6.50
N GLY A 128 13.05 -32.86 5.31
CA GLY A 128 12.36 -33.35 4.11
C GLY A 128 11.38 -32.40 3.42
N ALA A 129 11.31 -31.13 3.82
CA ALA A 129 10.57 -30.15 3.04
C ALA A 129 11.21 -30.01 1.65
N VAL A 130 10.53 -30.54 0.63
CA VAL A 130 10.89 -30.30 -0.77
C VAL A 130 10.70 -28.81 -1.00
N THR A 131 11.80 -28.10 -1.26
CA THR A 131 11.74 -26.70 -1.69
C THR A 131 11.11 -26.68 -3.07
N THR A 132 9.80 -26.57 -3.15
CA THR A 132 9.13 -26.21 -4.38
C THR A 132 9.35 -24.72 -4.63
N GLY A 133 10.57 -24.40 -5.05
CA GLY A 133 10.86 -23.08 -5.62
C GLY A 133 10.04 -22.91 -6.87
N TRP A 134 9.27 -21.86 -6.95
CA TRP A 134 8.40 -21.52 -8.09
C TRP A 134 9.15 -21.35 -9.43
N TRP A 135 10.49 -21.45 -9.44
CA TRP A 135 11.36 -21.34 -10.62
C TRP A 135 11.99 -22.67 -11.09
N ALA A 136 11.66 -23.79 -10.47
CA ALA A 136 12.32 -25.08 -10.73
C ALA A 136 11.58 -25.99 -11.73
N THR A 137 10.72 -25.46 -12.60
CA THR A 137 10.12 -26.25 -13.68
C THR A 137 10.25 -25.60 -15.03
N THR A 138 11.48 -25.58 -15.55
CA THR A 138 11.67 -25.55 -17.00
C THR A 138 12.03 -26.98 -17.41
N PRO A 139 11.12 -27.72 -18.10
CA PRO A 139 11.50 -29.02 -18.63
C PRO A 139 12.50 -28.82 -19.76
N ALA A 140 13.64 -29.49 -19.66
CA ALA A 140 14.59 -29.58 -20.76
C ALA A 140 13.91 -30.20 -21.96
N ARG A 141 13.82 -29.47 -23.07
CA ARG A 141 13.44 -30.03 -24.37
C ARG A 141 14.58 -30.96 -24.84
N ARG A 142 14.24 -32.20 -25.10
CA ARG A 142 15.03 -33.09 -25.96
C ARG A 142 14.71 -32.78 -27.40
#